data_1fa47e73efe8fda3fe835ccc015b6c0e
#
_entry.id   1fa47e73efe8fda3fe835ccc015b6c0e
#
_cell.length_a   1.000
_cell.length_b   1.000
_cell.length_c   1.000
_cell.angle_alpha   90.00
_cell.angle_beta   90.00
_cell.angle_gamma   90.00
#
_symmetry.space_group_name_H-M   'P 1'
#
loop_
_entity.id
_entity.type
_entity.pdbx_description
1 polymer ?
#
loop_
_entity_poly.entity_id
_entity_poly.type
_entity_poly.pdbx_seq_one_letter_code
_entity_poly.pdbx_strand_id
1 'polypeptide(L)'
;MSTYVLRTTYFASFHAHFRYGLTLWGGDPESIRIFQLQKKVIWIIGKTGRHASCRNLYKDLNILPLPCLYISEVVCCVKSNMEKMKYNEEVHDHCTCQKSDLYIQFCRTTLPKNISANVGIKLYNKLPNTIKRLPKIQEFKRRLKYLYCNTFAI
;
A
#
# COMPACT_ATOMS: atom_id res chain seq x y z
N MET A 1 -15.64 -2.05 27.16
CA MET A 1 -14.94 -3.01 26.27
C MET A 1 -13.46 -2.68 26.25
N SER A 2 -12.59 -3.69 26.32
CA SER A 2 -11.14 -3.50 26.26
C SER A 2 -10.71 -3.10 24.84
N THR A 3 -9.73 -2.22 24.71
CA THR A 3 -9.15 -1.82 23.42
C THR A 3 -8.59 -3.02 22.64
N TYR A 4 -8.09 -4.02 23.36
CA TYR A 4 -7.61 -5.26 22.76
C TYR A 4 -8.73 -6.01 22.02
N VAL A 5 -9.90 -6.18 22.64
CA VAL A 5 -11.06 -6.85 22.03
C VAL A 5 -11.53 -6.10 20.80
N LEU A 6 -11.67 -4.77 20.89
CA LEU A 6 -12.07 -3.92 19.76
C LEU A 6 -11.08 -4.03 18.59
N ARG A 7 -9.78 -4.05 18.89
CA ARG A 7 -8.74 -4.22 17.87
C ARG A 7 -8.80 -5.60 17.21
N THR A 8 -9.03 -6.66 17.99
CA THR A 8 -9.18 -8.03 17.44
C THR A 8 -10.41 -8.12 16.53
N THR A 9 -11.54 -7.55 16.95
CA THR A 9 -12.75 -7.46 16.12
C THR A 9 -12.51 -6.67 14.83
N TYR A 10 -11.74 -5.57 14.90
CA TYR A 10 -11.35 -4.81 13.72
C TYR A 10 -10.62 -5.69 12.69
N PHE A 11 -9.61 -6.44 13.13
CA PHE A 11 -8.86 -7.30 12.21
C PHE A 11 -9.67 -8.47 11.67
N ALA A 12 -10.50 -9.08 12.50
CA ALA A 12 -11.30 -10.24 12.11
C ALA A 12 -12.44 -9.87 11.11
N SER A 13 -13.06 -8.71 11.29
CA SER A 13 -14.21 -8.32 10.47
C SER A 13 -13.83 -7.24 9.46
N PHE A 14 -13.47 -6.05 9.92
CA PHE A 14 -13.29 -4.87 9.07
C PHE A 14 -12.08 -4.99 8.15
N HIS A 15 -10.92 -5.33 8.70
CA HIS A 15 -9.68 -5.44 7.95
C HIS A 15 -9.74 -6.56 6.91
N ALA A 16 -10.35 -7.70 7.26
CA ALA A 16 -10.51 -8.82 6.35
C ALA A 16 -11.33 -8.43 5.10
N HIS A 17 -12.45 -7.71 5.30
CA HIS A 17 -13.27 -7.21 4.19
C HIS A 17 -12.54 -6.18 3.32
N PHE A 18 -11.84 -5.23 3.93
CA PHE A 18 -11.07 -4.24 3.16
C PHE A 18 -9.97 -4.87 2.31
N ARG A 19 -9.33 -5.88 2.84
CA ARG A 19 -8.21 -6.53 2.15
C ARG A 19 -8.67 -7.36 0.95
N TYR A 20 -9.92 -7.81 0.97
CA TYR A 20 -10.47 -8.58 -0.14
C TYR A 20 -10.56 -7.70 -1.39
N GLY A 21 -9.84 -8.10 -2.45
CA GLY A 21 -9.81 -7.39 -3.73
C GLY A 21 -9.25 -5.96 -3.68
N LEU A 22 -8.56 -5.55 -2.60
CA LEU A 22 -8.02 -4.19 -2.42
C LEU A 22 -7.15 -3.73 -3.58
N THR A 23 -6.39 -4.64 -4.20
CA THR A 23 -5.57 -4.34 -5.38
C THR A 23 -6.39 -3.94 -6.60
N LEU A 24 -7.66 -4.32 -6.66
CA LEU A 24 -8.56 -4.00 -7.77
C LEU A 24 -9.26 -2.66 -7.57
N TRP A 25 -9.85 -2.44 -6.40
CA TRP A 25 -10.68 -1.27 -6.12
C TRP A 25 -9.98 -0.15 -5.34
N GLY A 26 -8.85 -0.44 -4.69
CA GLY A 26 -8.18 0.52 -3.79
C GLY A 26 -7.60 1.76 -4.47
N GLY A 27 -7.40 1.72 -5.79
CA GLY A 27 -7.01 2.88 -6.61
C GLY A 27 -8.17 3.72 -7.13
N ASP A 28 -9.40 3.31 -6.88
CA ASP A 28 -10.60 4.03 -7.31
C ASP A 28 -10.84 5.26 -6.41
N PRO A 29 -11.32 6.41 -6.95
CA PRO A 29 -11.70 7.58 -6.16
C PRO A 29 -12.71 7.27 -5.05
N GLU A 30 -13.63 6.32 -5.26
CA GLU A 30 -14.62 5.92 -4.26
C GLU A 30 -14.02 5.24 -3.03
N SER A 31 -12.78 4.76 -3.10
CA SER A 31 -12.04 4.18 -1.96
C SER A 31 -11.91 5.16 -0.78
N ILE A 32 -12.04 6.48 -1.05
CA ILE A 32 -12.03 7.52 -0.02
C ILE A 32 -13.19 7.35 0.98
N ARG A 33 -14.36 6.88 0.54
CA ARG A 33 -15.51 6.62 1.41
C ARG A 33 -15.21 5.51 2.40
N ILE A 34 -14.55 4.45 1.94
CA ILE A 34 -14.13 3.33 2.79
C ILE A 34 -13.05 3.78 3.78
N PHE A 35 -12.13 4.63 3.35
CA PHE A 35 -11.14 5.24 4.24
C PHE A 35 -11.79 6.12 5.33
N GLN A 36 -12.84 6.86 5.00
CA GLN A 36 -13.61 7.62 5.99
C GLN A 36 -14.31 6.71 7.01
N LEU A 37 -14.84 5.56 6.57
CA LEU A 37 -15.39 4.55 7.48
C LEU A 37 -14.31 3.97 8.38
N GLN A 38 -13.12 3.66 7.84
CA GLN A 38 -11.98 3.23 8.65
C GLN A 38 -11.65 4.25 9.74
N LYS A 39 -11.60 5.55 9.42
CA LYS A 39 -11.36 6.61 10.42
C LYS A 39 -12.40 6.58 11.55
N LYS A 40 -13.69 6.42 11.22
CA LYS A 40 -14.76 6.33 12.23
C LYS A 40 -14.53 5.16 13.19
N VAL A 41 -14.15 4.01 12.67
CA VAL A 41 -13.84 2.82 13.49
C VAL A 41 -12.62 3.07 14.38
N ILE A 42 -11.58 3.70 13.86
CA ILE A 42 -10.37 4.05 14.63
C ILE A 42 -10.70 4.99 15.79
N TRP A 43 -11.56 6.01 15.60
CA TRP A 43 -12.01 6.88 16.69
C TRP A 43 -12.77 6.11 17.78
N ILE A 44 -13.63 5.16 17.39
CA ILE A 44 -14.36 4.30 18.35
C ILE A 44 -13.38 3.45 19.17
N ILE A 45 -12.39 2.82 18.52
CA ILE A 45 -11.39 1.99 19.21
C ILE A 45 -10.54 2.83 20.15
N GLY A 46 -10.13 4.02 19.70
CA GLY A 46 -9.32 4.97 20.47
C GLY A 46 -10.09 5.72 21.53
N LYS A 47 -11.42 5.55 21.59
CA LYS A 47 -12.32 6.29 22.50
C LYS A 47 -12.13 7.81 22.42
N THR A 48 -11.86 8.32 21.22
CA THR A 48 -11.61 9.74 20.96
C THR A 48 -12.77 10.37 20.20
N GLY A 49 -12.88 11.70 20.26
CA GLY A 49 -13.90 12.44 19.51
C GLY A 49 -13.65 12.41 18.02
N ARG A 50 -14.71 12.62 17.20
CA ARG A 50 -14.69 12.60 15.73
C ARG A 50 -13.77 13.66 15.09
N HIS A 51 -13.33 14.66 15.85
CA HIS A 51 -12.44 15.72 15.39
C HIS A 51 -10.98 15.49 15.78
N ALA A 52 -10.69 14.44 16.55
CA ALA A 52 -9.31 14.13 16.95
C ALA A 52 -8.51 13.61 15.75
N SER A 53 -7.21 13.95 15.72
CA SER A 53 -6.30 13.43 14.68
C SER A 53 -6.15 11.91 14.81
N CYS A 54 -6.43 11.19 13.73
CA CYS A 54 -6.28 9.74 13.69
C CYS A 54 -4.82 9.29 13.58
N ARG A 55 -3.86 10.19 13.31
CA ARG A 55 -2.45 9.82 13.01
C ARG A 55 -1.82 8.99 14.11
N ASN A 56 -1.89 9.49 15.35
CA ASN A 56 -1.31 8.80 16.51
C ASN A 56 -2.07 7.49 16.79
N LEU A 57 -3.39 7.49 16.65
CA LEU A 57 -4.23 6.31 16.87
C LEU A 57 -3.87 5.16 15.91
N TYR A 58 -3.57 5.44 14.64
CA TYR A 58 -3.11 4.44 13.70
C TYR A 58 -1.80 3.78 14.13
N LYS A 59 -0.88 4.57 14.70
CA LYS A 59 0.40 4.05 15.24
C LYS A 59 0.18 3.22 16.50
N ASP A 60 -0.53 3.77 17.47
CA ASP A 60 -0.77 3.13 18.78
C ASP A 60 -1.50 1.80 18.62
N LEU A 61 -2.45 1.75 17.70
CA LEU A 61 -3.19 0.53 17.37
C LEU A 61 -2.45 -0.39 16.40
N ASN A 62 -1.30 0.05 15.84
CA ASN A 62 -0.54 -0.67 14.82
C ASN A 62 -1.41 -1.09 13.60
N ILE A 63 -2.27 -0.18 13.17
CA ILE A 63 -3.17 -0.35 12.02
C ILE A 63 -2.65 0.53 10.89
N LEU A 64 -2.61 -0.01 9.66
CA LEU A 64 -2.30 0.78 8.48
C LEU A 64 -3.55 1.50 7.96
N PRO A 65 -3.44 2.79 7.60
CA PRO A 65 -4.47 3.48 6.83
C PRO A 65 -4.73 2.77 5.50
N LEU A 66 -5.97 2.83 5.02
CA LEU A 66 -6.38 2.14 3.78
C LEU A 66 -5.48 2.48 2.56
N PRO A 67 -5.11 3.75 2.30
CA PRO A 67 -4.20 4.07 1.20
C PRO A 67 -2.83 3.40 1.33
N CYS A 68 -2.27 3.32 2.54
CA CYS A 68 -0.99 2.65 2.79
C CYS A 68 -1.10 1.14 2.61
N LEU A 69 -2.23 0.57 3.01
CA LEU A 69 -2.51 -0.84 2.81
C LEU A 69 -2.59 -1.17 1.32
N TYR A 70 -3.30 -0.35 0.54
CA TYR A 70 -3.38 -0.47 -0.93
C TYR A 70 -1.99 -0.43 -1.57
N ILE A 71 -1.20 0.60 -1.28
CA ILE A 71 0.16 0.75 -1.82
C ILE A 71 1.02 -0.47 -1.45
N SER A 72 0.94 -0.92 -0.19
CA SER A 72 1.69 -2.09 0.29
C SER A 72 1.31 -3.37 -0.48
N GLU A 73 0.02 -3.64 -0.67
CA GLU A 73 -0.44 -4.84 -1.38
C GLU A 73 -0.06 -4.80 -2.87
N VAL A 74 -0.23 -3.65 -3.54
CA VAL A 74 0.12 -3.49 -4.96
C VAL A 74 1.62 -3.66 -5.18
N VAL A 75 2.45 -3.06 -4.33
CA VAL A 75 3.91 -3.20 -4.41
C VAL A 75 4.37 -4.63 -4.09
N CYS A 76 3.73 -5.30 -3.14
CA CYS A 76 3.99 -6.72 -2.86
C CYS A 76 3.60 -7.61 -4.03
N CYS A 77 2.51 -7.31 -4.73
CA CYS A 77 2.10 -8.02 -5.94
C CYS A 77 3.17 -7.90 -7.04
N VAL A 78 3.74 -6.70 -7.24
CA VAL A 78 4.87 -6.49 -8.17
C VAL A 78 6.07 -7.34 -7.74
N LYS A 79 6.47 -7.28 -6.47
CA LYS A 79 7.61 -8.05 -5.94
C LYS A 79 7.43 -9.56 -6.14
N SER A 80 6.22 -10.08 -5.97
CA SER A 80 5.92 -11.51 -6.16
C SER A 80 5.92 -11.95 -7.62
N ASN A 81 5.73 -11.02 -8.56
CA ASN A 81 5.64 -11.33 -9.99
C ASN A 81 6.83 -10.75 -10.79
N MET A 82 7.95 -10.45 -10.14
CA MET A 82 9.11 -9.82 -10.80
C MET A 82 9.64 -10.63 -11.98
N GLU A 83 9.59 -11.96 -11.90
CA GLU A 83 10.04 -12.85 -12.96
C GLU A 83 9.28 -12.66 -14.29
N LYS A 84 8.07 -12.14 -14.23
CA LYS A 84 7.23 -11.86 -15.40
C LYS A 84 7.37 -10.44 -15.92
N MET A 85 8.18 -9.61 -15.27
CA MET A 85 8.35 -8.19 -15.59
C MET A 85 9.68 -7.96 -16.29
N LYS A 86 9.71 -7.03 -17.25
CA LYS A 86 10.92 -6.63 -17.95
C LYS A 86 11.55 -5.41 -17.27
N TYR A 87 12.85 -5.30 -17.36
CA TYR A 87 13.59 -4.10 -16.99
C TYR A 87 13.74 -3.15 -18.17
N ASN A 88 13.97 -1.86 -17.90
CA ASN A 88 14.15 -0.88 -18.96
C ASN A 88 15.34 -1.23 -19.88
N GLU A 89 16.41 -1.84 -19.33
CA GLU A 89 17.57 -2.28 -20.09
C GLU A 89 17.27 -3.42 -21.10
N GLU A 90 16.19 -4.19 -20.86
CA GLU A 90 15.78 -5.26 -21.78
C GLU A 90 14.93 -4.73 -22.95
N VAL A 91 14.36 -3.52 -22.80
CA VAL A 91 13.42 -2.94 -23.76
C VAL A 91 14.07 -1.81 -24.58
N HIS A 92 15.04 -1.12 -24.00
CA HIS A 92 15.68 0.05 -24.61
C HIS A 92 17.21 -0.09 -24.61
N ASP A 93 17.83 0.06 -25.78
CA ASP A 93 19.29 0.02 -25.95
C ASP A 93 20.00 1.28 -25.42
N HIS A 94 19.25 2.33 -25.07
CA HIS A 94 19.81 3.59 -24.61
C HIS A 94 20.20 3.54 -23.14
N CYS A 95 21.41 3.98 -22.83
CA CYS A 95 21.90 4.16 -21.45
C CYS A 95 21.18 5.32 -20.76
N THR A 96 20.11 5.04 -20.04
CA THR A 96 19.41 6.01 -19.19
C THR A 96 19.72 5.76 -17.71
N CYS A 97 19.61 6.81 -16.88
CA CYS A 97 19.77 6.70 -15.42
C CYS A 97 18.78 5.72 -14.75
N GLN A 98 17.72 5.32 -15.45
CA GLN A 98 16.66 4.42 -14.97
C GLN A 98 16.76 3.01 -15.54
N LYS A 99 17.94 2.58 -15.95
CA LYS A 99 18.20 1.27 -16.57
C LYS A 99 17.73 0.10 -15.69
N SER A 100 17.98 0.19 -14.39
CA SER A 100 17.64 -0.82 -13.40
C SER A 100 16.19 -0.79 -12.92
N ASP A 101 15.36 0.11 -13.43
CA ASP A 101 13.95 0.19 -13.07
C ASP A 101 13.11 -0.74 -13.93
N LEU A 102 11.99 -1.19 -13.37
CA LEU A 102 11.02 -2.01 -14.08
C LEU A 102 10.36 -1.19 -15.20
N TYR A 103 10.25 -1.79 -16.38
CA TYR A 103 9.62 -1.18 -17.54
C TYR A 103 8.13 -0.97 -17.33
N ILE A 104 7.65 0.22 -17.67
CA ILE A 104 6.23 0.59 -17.62
C ILE A 104 5.72 0.72 -19.04
N GLN A 105 4.80 -0.16 -19.42
CA GLN A 105 4.20 -0.10 -20.74
C GLN A 105 3.52 1.25 -20.99
N PHE A 106 3.85 1.88 -22.11
CA PHE A 106 3.21 3.13 -22.51
C PHE A 106 1.75 2.88 -22.87
N CYS A 107 0.85 3.63 -22.24
CA CYS A 107 -0.60 3.56 -22.50
C CYS A 107 -1.11 4.94 -22.86
N ARG A 108 -1.86 5.04 -23.97
CA ARG A 108 -2.47 6.31 -24.42
C ARG A 108 -3.67 6.71 -23.57
N THR A 109 -4.46 5.73 -23.12
CA THR A 109 -5.69 5.96 -22.36
C THR A 109 -5.45 5.93 -20.85
N THR A 110 -6.36 6.52 -20.08
CA THR A 110 -6.29 6.59 -18.61
C THR A 110 -6.56 5.24 -17.94
N LEU A 111 -7.44 4.41 -18.51
CA LEU A 111 -7.80 3.11 -17.93
C LEU A 111 -6.59 2.20 -17.73
N PRO A 112 -5.75 1.88 -18.73
CA PRO A 112 -4.56 1.07 -18.50
C PRO A 112 -3.51 1.73 -17.63
N LYS A 113 -3.44 3.07 -17.58
CA LYS A 113 -2.52 3.79 -16.68
C LYS A 113 -2.84 3.54 -15.21
N ASN A 114 -4.13 3.39 -14.88
CA ASN A 114 -4.64 3.23 -13.52
C ASN A 114 -4.77 1.76 -13.10
N ILE A 115 -4.46 0.82 -13.99
CA ILE A 115 -4.41 -0.59 -13.59
C ILE A 115 -3.38 -0.75 -12.46
N SER A 116 -3.76 -1.49 -11.44
CA SER A 116 -2.96 -1.71 -10.23
C SER A 116 -1.53 -2.19 -10.51
N ALA A 117 -1.32 -2.95 -11.59
CA ALA A 117 0.01 -3.40 -12.03
C ALA A 117 0.90 -2.21 -12.41
N ASN A 118 0.44 -1.29 -13.27
CA ASN A 118 1.21 -0.13 -13.70
C ASN A 118 1.47 0.86 -12.54
N VAL A 119 0.46 1.06 -11.68
CA VAL A 119 0.59 1.85 -10.45
C VAL A 119 1.62 1.20 -9.52
N GLY A 120 1.58 -0.13 -9.39
CA GLY A 120 2.51 -0.90 -8.59
C GLY A 120 3.95 -0.77 -9.05
N ILE A 121 4.20 -0.89 -10.35
CA ILE A 121 5.54 -0.73 -10.94
C ILE A 121 6.08 0.68 -10.65
N LYS A 122 5.26 1.72 -10.86
CA LYS A 122 5.65 3.11 -10.57
C LYS A 122 6.03 3.30 -9.10
N LEU A 123 5.25 2.74 -8.19
CA LEU A 123 5.50 2.82 -6.76
C LEU A 123 6.73 1.99 -6.36
N TYR A 124 6.89 0.81 -6.95
CA TYR A 124 8.04 -0.05 -6.71
C TYR A 124 9.34 0.64 -7.16
N ASN A 125 9.36 1.26 -8.34
CA ASN A 125 10.52 1.99 -8.84
C ASN A 125 10.94 3.15 -7.93
N LYS A 126 10.00 3.78 -7.23
CA LYS A 126 10.27 4.86 -6.26
C LYS A 126 10.76 4.37 -4.89
N LEU A 127 10.75 3.05 -4.62
CA LEU A 127 11.23 2.54 -3.34
C LEU A 127 12.75 2.66 -3.21
N PRO A 128 13.25 2.88 -1.97
CA PRO A 128 14.68 2.82 -1.69
C PRO A 128 15.28 1.46 -2.04
N ASN A 129 16.51 1.46 -2.58
CA ASN A 129 17.20 0.24 -2.97
C ASN A 129 17.43 -0.74 -1.81
N THR A 130 17.53 -0.24 -0.59
CA THR A 130 17.65 -1.05 0.63
C THR A 130 16.45 -1.98 0.81
N ILE A 131 15.24 -1.54 0.42
CA ILE A 131 14.01 -2.34 0.51
C ILE A 131 13.87 -3.23 -0.72
N LYS A 132 14.18 -2.73 -1.93
CA LYS A 132 14.11 -3.50 -3.18
C LYS A 132 14.94 -4.79 -3.13
N ARG A 133 16.11 -4.75 -2.47
CA ARG A 133 17.08 -5.87 -2.38
C ARG A 133 16.67 -6.98 -1.42
N LEU A 134 15.63 -6.83 -0.63
CA LEU A 134 15.20 -7.87 0.32
C LEU A 134 14.71 -9.12 -0.44
N PRO A 135 15.29 -10.32 -0.17
CA PRO A 135 14.93 -11.53 -0.90
C PRO A 135 13.59 -12.10 -0.45
N LYS A 136 13.30 -12.03 0.87
CA LYS A 136 12.09 -12.63 1.46
C LYS A 136 10.91 -11.68 1.42
N ILE A 137 9.82 -12.10 0.80
CA ILE A 137 8.59 -11.31 0.70
C ILE A 137 8.00 -10.91 2.06
N GLN A 138 8.16 -11.76 3.09
CA GLN A 138 7.66 -11.46 4.44
C GLN A 138 8.43 -10.31 5.09
N GLU A 139 9.76 -10.30 4.93
CA GLU A 139 10.61 -9.22 5.43
C GLU A 139 10.34 -7.92 4.66
N PHE A 140 10.18 -8.01 3.34
CA PHE A 140 9.79 -6.90 2.48
C PHE A 140 8.47 -6.27 2.96
N LYS A 141 7.42 -7.07 3.22
CA LYS A 141 6.14 -6.60 3.77
C LYS A 141 6.31 -5.90 5.12
N ARG A 142 7.13 -6.46 6.00
CA ARG A 142 7.40 -5.88 7.33
C ARG A 142 8.09 -4.53 7.21
N ARG A 143 9.09 -4.39 6.33
CA ARG A 143 9.81 -3.14 6.09
C ARG A 143 8.93 -2.08 5.44
N LEU A 144 8.08 -2.46 4.47
CA LEU A 144 7.08 -1.55 3.89
C LEU A 144 6.12 -1.03 4.94
N LYS A 145 5.60 -1.91 5.80
CA LYS A 145 4.71 -1.51 6.89
C LYS A 145 5.38 -0.48 7.79
N TYR A 146 6.63 -0.72 8.19
CA TYR A 146 7.40 0.20 9.02
C TYR A 146 7.60 1.56 8.33
N LEU A 147 7.97 1.56 7.05
CA LEU A 147 8.15 2.77 6.26
C LEU A 147 6.86 3.59 6.21
N TYR A 148 5.74 2.97 5.89
CA TYR A 148 4.47 3.69 5.77
C TYR A 148 3.90 4.14 7.13
N CYS A 149 4.08 3.37 8.20
CA CYS A 149 3.70 3.81 9.55
C CYS A 149 4.46 5.08 9.96
N ASN A 150 5.72 5.21 9.56
CA ASN A 150 6.55 6.38 9.91
C ASN A 150 6.30 7.57 8.97
N THR A 151 6.13 7.32 7.67
CA THR A 151 5.92 8.40 6.67
C THR A 151 4.58 9.10 6.84
N PHE A 152 3.51 8.37 7.20
CA PHE A 152 2.19 8.96 7.48
C PHE A 152 2.09 9.63 8.85
N ALA A 153 3.18 9.69 9.56
CA ALA A 153 3.29 10.40 10.83
C ALA A 153 3.75 11.86 10.70
N ILE A 154 4.04 12.30 9.48
CA ILE A 154 4.43 13.69 9.18
C ILE A 154 3.22 14.48 8.70
#